data_3bfe26b6b307f6b1ae47307dc64f97b7
#
_entry.id   3bfe26b6b307f6b1ae47307dc64f97b7
#
_cell.length_a   1.000
_cell.length_b   1.000
_cell.length_c   1.000
_cell.angle_alpha   90.00
_cell.angle_beta   90.00
_cell.angle_gamma   90.00
#
_symmetry.space_group_name_H-M   'P 1'
#
loop_
_entity.id
_entity.type
_entity.pdbx_description
1 polymer ?
#
loop_
_entity_poly.entity_id
_entity_poly.type
_entity_poly.pdbx_seq_one_letter_code
_entity_poly.pdbx_strand_id
1 'polypeptide(L)'
;MEDKKRRLEELLQTPCYSIDFLPQPIPPAALSQFRTIQHHLLNSEKRQEIKNRIVNILLKLLCFFPACVLWDGWKEQSSPQLIEQAVDTVMENHSGSLYLLFWQEESLLVFEWDALSLSLYHPSQQLLNLAQTIARSEGFFLYQF
;
A
#
# COMPACT_ATOMS: atom_id res chain seq x y z
N MET A 1 -8.38 -11.00 18.09
CA MET A 1 -7.58 -11.70 17.07
C MET A 1 -8.44 -12.27 15.97
N GLU A 2 -9.38 -13.13 16.34
CA GLU A 2 -10.32 -13.71 15.38
C GLU A 2 -11.13 -12.64 14.64
N ASP A 3 -11.55 -11.59 15.34
CA ASP A 3 -12.36 -10.53 14.74
C ASP A 3 -11.57 -9.74 13.71
N LYS A 4 -10.30 -9.45 13.98
CA LYS A 4 -9.45 -8.72 13.03
C LYS A 4 -9.18 -9.54 11.78
N LYS A 5 -8.90 -10.83 11.95
CA LYS A 5 -8.66 -11.73 10.83
C LYS A 5 -9.89 -11.84 9.94
N ARG A 6 -11.06 -12.04 10.57
CA ARG A 6 -12.31 -12.12 9.82
C ARG A 6 -12.60 -10.82 9.08
N ARG A 7 -12.39 -9.69 9.75
CA ARG A 7 -12.58 -8.37 9.14
C ARG A 7 -11.69 -8.18 7.92
N LEU A 8 -10.43 -8.56 8.05
CA LEU A 8 -9.48 -8.49 6.95
C LEU A 8 -9.94 -9.32 5.76
N GLU A 9 -10.37 -10.56 6.02
CA GLU A 9 -10.84 -11.45 4.96
C GLU A 9 -12.08 -10.91 4.26
N GLU A 10 -13.01 -10.32 5.02
CA GLU A 10 -14.20 -9.70 4.45
C GLU A 10 -13.83 -8.51 3.56
N LEU A 11 -12.92 -7.66 4.02
CA LEU A 11 -12.52 -6.47 3.26
C LEU A 11 -11.79 -6.82 1.97
N LEU A 12 -11.04 -7.92 1.96
CA LEU A 12 -10.36 -8.36 0.75
C LEU A 12 -11.33 -8.79 -0.36
N GLN A 13 -12.61 -8.99 -0.02
CA GLN A 13 -13.64 -9.32 -1.00
C GLN A 13 -14.37 -8.09 -1.54
N THR A 14 -14.05 -6.91 -1.04
CA THR A 14 -14.69 -5.67 -1.50
C THR A 14 -13.96 -5.07 -2.70
N PRO A 15 -14.60 -4.13 -3.42
CA PRO A 15 -13.91 -3.43 -4.50
C PRO A 15 -12.66 -2.72 -4.03
N CYS A 16 -11.66 -2.67 -4.90
CA CYS A 16 -10.32 -2.21 -4.58
C CYS A 16 -9.94 -1.00 -5.43
N TYR A 17 -9.26 -0.05 -4.80
CA TYR A 17 -8.60 1.06 -5.48
C TYR A 17 -7.10 0.80 -5.47
N SER A 18 -6.39 1.29 -6.49
CA SER A 18 -4.95 1.21 -6.54
C SER A 18 -4.32 2.57 -6.29
N ILE A 19 -3.31 2.59 -5.41
CA ILE A 19 -2.42 3.74 -5.27
C ILE A 19 -1.14 3.32 -5.97
N ASP A 20 -0.89 3.87 -7.15
CA ASP A 20 0.07 3.31 -8.10
C ASP A 20 1.13 4.34 -8.48
N PHE A 21 2.30 3.83 -8.79
CA PHE A 21 3.38 4.60 -9.41
C PHE A 21 2.92 5.22 -10.74
N LEU A 22 2.06 4.51 -11.46
CA LEU A 22 1.52 4.93 -12.76
C LEU A 22 0.08 5.43 -12.62
N PRO A 23 -0.35 6.33 -13.53
CA PRO A 23 -1.66 6.96 -13.41
C PRO A 23 -2.85 6.08 -13.79
N GLN A 24 -2.61 4.96 -14.45
CA GLN A 24 -3.67 4.07 -14.89
C GLN A 24 -3.14 2.67 -15.14
N PRO A 25 -4.00 1.66 -15.26
CA PRO A 25 -3.56 0.29 -15.53
C PRO A 25 -2.76 0.20 -16.82
N ILE A 26 -1.80 -0.73 -16.84
CA ILE A 26 -0.92 -0.93 -17.98
C ILE A 26 -1.67 -1.76 -19.05
N PRO A 27 -1.67 -1.33 -20.32
CA PRO A 27 -2.27 -2.15 -21.39
C PRO A 27 -1.55 -3.49 -21.48
N PRO A 28 -2.28 -4.59 -21.78
CA PRO A 28 -1.64 -5.91 -21.91
C PRO A 28 -0.47 -5.93 -22.89
N ALA A 29 -0.53 -5.15 -23.96
CA ALA A 29 0.52 -5.10 -24.96
C ALA A 29 1.82 -4.48 -24.44
N ALA A 30 1.75 -3.69 -23.35
CA ALA A 30 2.91 -3.02 -22.74
C ALA A 30 3.45 -3.76 -21.51
N LEU A 31 2.86 -4.89 -21.15
CA LEU A 31 3.21 -5.57 -19.89
C LEU A 31 4.67 -6.01 -19.83
N SER A 32 5.20 -6.53 -20.93
CA SER A 32 6.60 -6.96 -21.01
C SER A 32 7.56 -5.79 -20.80
N GLN A 33 7.27 -4.67 -21.42
CA GLN A 33 8.07 -3.47 -21.29
C GLN A 33 7.99 -2.91 -19.87
N PHE A 34 6.79 -2.93 -19.29
CA PHE A 34 6.60 -2.51 -17.90
C PHE A 34 7.45 -3.34 -16.94
N ARG A 35 7.48 -4.66 -17.12
CA ARG A 35 8.26 -5.55 -16.25
C ARG A 35 9.75 -5.22 -16.31
N THR A 36 10.25 -4.87 -17.49
CA THR A 36 11.65 -4.46 -17.63
C THR A 36 11.92 -3.18 -16.84
N ILE A 37 11.03 -2.20 -16.93
CA ILE A 37 11.17 -0.94 -16.19
C ILE A 37 11.04 -1.18 -14.69
N GLN A 38 10.06 -1.97 -14.28
CA GLN A 38 9.85 -2.32 -12.87
C GLN A 38 11.09 -2.98 -12.29
N HIS A 39 11.67 -3.94 -13.01
CA HIS A 39 12.88 -4.63 -12.57
C HIS A 39 14.03 -3.64 -12.39
N HIS A 40 14.20 -2.72 -13.34
CA HIS A 40 15.23 -1.70 -13.24
C HIS A 40 15.04 -0.82 -12.00
N LEU A 41 13.81 -0.34 -11.79
CA LEU A 41 13.51 0.55 -10.65
C LEU A 41 13.75 -0.14 -9.32
N LEU A 42 13.37 -1.42 -9.21
CA LEU A 42 13.44 -2.16 -7.94
C LEU A 42 14.82 -2.75 -7.67
N ASN A 43 15.71 -2.76 -8.66
CA ASN A 43 17.06 -3.33 -8.52
C ASN A 43 18.16 -2.29 -8.76
N SER A 44 17.81 -1.01 -8.70
CA SER A 44 18.76 0.09 -8.80
C SER A 44 18.65 0.95 -7.54
N GLU A 45 19.46 2.00 -7.47
CA GLU A 45 19.40 2.96 -6.36
C GLU A 45 18.06 3.70 -6.29
N LYS A 46 17.28 3.67 -7.37
CA LYS A 46 15.94 4.27 -7.39
C LYS A 46 14.95 3.51 -6.49
N ARG A 47 15.26 2.27 -6.15
CA ARG A 47 14.47 1.50 -5.20
C ARG A 47 14.29 2.25 -3.87
N GLN A 48 15.35 2.89 -3.38
CA GLN A 48 15.29 3.62 -2.11
C GLN A 48 14.34 4.81 -2.21
N GLU A 49 14.34 5.51 -3.34
CA GLU A 49 13.43 6.63 -3.57
C GLU A 49 11.98 6.16 -3.58
N ILE A 50 11.69 5.08 -4.27
CA ILE A 50 10.34 4.51 -4.34
C ILE A 50 9.89 4.05 -2.96
N LYS A 51 10.76 3.35 -2.23
CA LYS A 51 10.48 2.92 -0.87
C LYS A 51 10.11 4.13 0.00
N ASN A 52 10.88 5.19 -0.07
CA ASN A 52 10.63 6.38 0.74
C ASN A 52 9.26 6.99 0.44
N ARG A 53 8.86 7.03 -0.83
CA ARG A 53 7.55 7.56 -1.22
C ARG A 53 6.41 6.69 -0.70
N ILE A 54 6.55 5.37 -0.80
CA ILE A 54 5.55 4.44 -0.27
C ILE A 54 5.43 4.60 1.24
N VAL A 55 6.55 4.63 1.96
CA VAL A 55 6.56 4.83 3.41
C VAL A 55 5.89 6.16 3.76
N ASN A 56 6.19 7.23 3.02
CA ASN A 56 5.58 8.53 3.27
C ASN A 56 4.06 8.50 3.10
N ILE A 57 3.56 7.78 2.09
CA ILE A 57 2.11 7.63 1.90
C ILE A 57 1.49 6.97 3.13
N LEU A 58 2.08 5.87 3.59
CA LEU A 58 1.57 5.14 4.75
C LEU A 58 1.60 6.01 6.01
N LEU A 59 2.71 6.68 6.26
CA LEU A 59 2.85 7.52 7.46
C LEU A 59 1.91 8.73 7.42
N LYS A 60 1.72 9.33 6.26
CA LYS A 60 0.79 10.45 6.12
C LYS A 60 -0.65 10.01 6.38
N LEU A 61 -1.04 8.85 5.90
CA LEU A 61 -2.38 8.31 6.19
C LEU A 61 -2.55 8.03 7.68
N LEU A 62 -1.51 7.50 8.33
CA LEU A 62 -1.55 7.22 9.76
C LEU A 62 -1.61 8.48 10.62
N CYS A 63 -1.28 9.65 10.05
CA CYS A 63 -1.48 10.93 10.75
C CYS A 63 -2.95 11.27 10.93
N PHE A 64 -3.81 10.73 10.07
CA PHE A 64 -5.23 11.08 10.07
C PHE A 64 -6.14 9.95 10.52
N PHE A 65 -5.74 8.70 10.31
CA PHE A 65 -6.58 7.53 10.58
C PHE A 65 -5.82 6.50 11.40
N PRO A 66 -6.34 6.13 12.57
CA PRO A 66 -5.71 5.06 13.35
C PRO A 66 -5.87 3.72 12.63
N ALA A 67 -4.86 2.89 12.74
CA ALA A 67 -4.86 1.58 12.11
C ALA A 67 -4.23 0.52 13.02
N CYS A 68 -4.75 -0.70 12.89
CA CYS A 68 -4.04 -1.89 13.38
C CYS A 68 -3.15 -2.38 12.26
N VAL A 69 -1.97 -2.85 12.59
CA VAL A 69 -1.00 -3.29 11.60
C VAL A 69 -0.78 -4.80 11.73
N LEU A 70 -0.89 -5.50 10.61
CA LEU A 70 -0.53 -6.91 10.57
C LEU A 70 0.85 -7.03 9.93
N TRP A 71 1.83 -7.25 10.78
CA TRP A 71 3.21 -7.50 10.41
C TRP A 71 3.83 -8.30 11.54
N ASP A 72 4.15 -9.57 11.27
CA ASP A 72 4.64 -10.48 12.31
C ASP A 72 3.67 -10.47 13.50
N GLY A 73 2.39 -10.75 13.22
CA GLY A 73 1.30 -10.67 14.17
C GLY A 73 0.58 -9.31 14.15
N TRP A 74 -0.57 -9.27 14.78
CA TRP A 74 -1.35 -8.04 14.87
C TRP A 74 -0.78 -7.09 15.91
N LYS A 75 -0.69 -5.81 15.54
CA LYS A 75 -0.24 -4.72 16.42
C LYS A 75 -1.30 -3.63 16.39
N GLU A 76 -1.78 -3.23 17.57
CA GLU A 76 -2.80 -2.19 17.68
C GLU A 76 -2.25 -0.81 17.34
N GLN A 77 -0.96 -0.62 17.58
CA GLN A 77 -0.27 0.61 17.20
C GLN A 77 1.04 0.22 16.54
N SER A 78 1.49 1.07 15.65
CA SER A 78 2.77 0.86 15.00
C SER A 78 3.61 2.11 15.11
N SER A 79 4.92 1.93 15.23
CA SER A 79 5.85 3.03 15.15
C SER A 79 6.18 3.33 13.69
N PRO A 80 6.59 4.57 13.35
CA PRO A 80 7.09 4.86 12.01
C PRO A 80 8.23 3.92 11.61
N GLN A 81 9.09 3.55 12.55
CA GLN A 81 10.21 2.65 12.30
C GLN A 81 9.73 1.27 11.90
N LEU A 82 8.66 0.77 12.51
CA LEU A 82 8.09 -0.53 12.15
C LEU A 82 7.56 -0.52 10.71
N ILE A 83 6.84 0.54 10.35
CA ILE A 83 6.30 0.67 8.98
C ILE A 83 7.44 0.70 7.97
N GLU A 84 8.45 1.51 8.23
CA GLU A 84 9.60 1.62 7.33
C GLU A 84 10.34 0.29 7.20
N GLN A 85 10.56 -0.40 8.30
CA GLN A 85 11.23 -1.68 8.31
C GLN A 85 10.41 -2.75 7.55
N ALA A 86 9.10 -2.77 7.75
CA ALA A 86 8.23 -3.72 7.08
C ALA A 86 8.25 -3.54 5.56
N VAL A 87 8.13 -2.30 5.10
CA VAL A 87 8.18 -1.99 3.67
C VAL A 87 9.53 -2.42 3.08
N ASP A 88 10.62 -2.09 3.77
CA ASP A 88 11.95 -2.45 3.32
C ASP A 88 12.12 -3.97 3.22
N THR A 89 11.62 -4.70 4.21
CA THR A 89 11.71 -6.16 4.24
C THR A 89 10.94 -6.80 3.10
N VAL A 90 9.71 -6.31 2.84
CA VAL A 90 8.89 -6.82 1.73
C VAL A 90 9.61 -6.58 0.41
N MET A 91 10.15 -5.40 0.21
CA MET A 91 10.83 -5.05 -1.03
C MET A 91 12.12 -5.84 -1.22
N GLU A 92 12.89 -6.03 -0.16
CA GLU A 92 14.16 -6.75 -0.22
C GLU A 92 13.96 -8.24 -0.45
N ASN A 93 12.99 -8.84 0.24
CA ASN A 93 12.76 -10.29 0.17
C ASN A 93 11.91 -10.70 -1.03
N HIS A 94 11.33 -9.74 -1.75
CA HIS A 94 10.44 -10.01 -2.88
C HIS A 94 9.26 -10.90 -2.48
N SER A 95 8.78 -10.73 -1.23
CA SER A 95 7.69 -11.55 -0.72
C SER A 95 7.10 -10.90 0.53
N GLY A 96 5.90 -11.38 0.89
CA GLY A 96 5.21 -10.93 2.08
C GLY A 96 4.28 -9.78 1.80
N SER A 97 3.52 -9.42 2.82
CA SER A 97 2.51 -8.37 2.73
C SER A 97 2.45 -7.61 4.04
N LEU A 98 2.23 -6.32 3.94
CA LEU A 98 1.95 -5.45 5.08
C LEU A 98 0.50 -5.02 4.99
N TYR A 99 -0.26 -5.21 6.06
CA TYR A 99 -1.67 -4.84 6.11
C TYR A 99 -1.88 -3.74 7.14
N LEU A 100 -2.59 -2.67 6.73
CA LEU A 100 -3.05 -1.62 7.63
C LEU A 100 -4.56 -1.68 7.66
N LEU A 101 -5.14 -2.05 8.80
CA LEU A 101 -6.57 -2.10 8.98
C LEU A 101 -7.02 -0.81 9.67
N PHE A 102 -7.65 0.07 8.88
CA PHE A 102 -8.23 1.31 9.40
C PHE A 102 -9.61 0.97 9.96
N TRP A 103 -9.63 0.52 11.21
CA TRP A 103 -10.81 -0.07 11.80
C TRP A 103 -11.97 0.93 11.98
N GLN A 104 -11.68 2.20 12.22
CA GLN A 104 -12.73 3.23 12.32
C GLN A 104 -13.37 3.53 10.96
N GLU A 105 -12.60 3.42 9.89
CA GLU A 105 -13.06 3.69 8.52
C GLU A 105 -13.54 2.43 7.82
N GLU A 106 -13.44 1.28 8.48
CA GLU A 106 -13.78 -0.02 7.91
C GLU A 106 -13.09 -0.26 6.57
N SER A 107 -11.81 0.08 6.50
CA SER A 107 -11.01 0.05 5.28
C SER A 107 -9.71 -0.69 5.50
N LEU A 108 -9.15 -1.23 4.42
CA LEU A 108 -7.90 -2.00 4.48
C LEU A 108 -6.93 -1.52 3.41
N LEU A 109 -5.69 -1.29 3.81
CA LEU A 109 -4.60 -0.98 2.88
C LEU A 109 -3.61 -2.13 2.89
N VAL A 110 -3.20 -2.59 1.71
CA VAL A 110 -2.26 -3.70 1.56
C VAL A 110 -1.08 -3.27 0.71
N PHE A 111 0.12 -3.53 1.21
CA PHE A 111 1.34 -3.38 0.43
C PHE A 111 1.95 -4.75 0.18
N GLU A 112 2.11 -5.09 -1.08
CA GLU A 112 2.74 -6.33 -1.52
C GLU A 112 3.90 -6.00 -2.44
N TRP A 113 4.84 -6.93 -2.52
CA TRP A 113 6.09 -6.73 -3.25
C TRP A 113 5.92 -6.60 -4.77
N ASP A 114 5.00 -7.36 -5.34
CA ASP A 114 4.96 -7.63 -6.78
C ASP A 114 4.45 -6.47 -7.65
N ALA A 115 4.11 -5.37 -7.05
CA ALA A 115 3.63 -4.21 -7.77
C ALA A 115 4.20 -2.93 -7.16
N LEU A 116 4.41 -1.92 -8.00
CA LEU A 116 4.77 -0.58 -7.53
C LEU A 116 3.50 0.14 -7.08
N SER A 117 2.70 -0.54 -6.29
CA SER A 117 1.38 -0.04 -5.91
C SER A 117 0.95 -0.56 -4.54
N LEU A 118 -0.04 0.13 -3.99
CA LEU A 118 -0.76 -0.25 -2.77
C LEU A 118 -2.20 -0.50 -3.16
N SER A 119 -2.84 -1.45 -2.49
CA SER A 119 -4.26 -1.75 -2.71
C SER A 119 -5.08 -1.23 -1.54
N LEU A 120 -6.13 -0.45 -1.82
CA LEU A 120 -6.99 0.15 -0.82
C LEU A 120 -8.41 -0.39 -0.99
N TYR A 121 -8.88 -1.14 0.02
CA TYR A 121 -10.17 -1.83 -0.01
C TYR A 121 -11.19 -1.09 0.81
N HIS A 122 -12.36 -0.87 0.23
CA HIS A 122 -13.54 -0.33 0.89
C HIS A 122 -13.29 1.01 1.61
N PRO A 123 -12.65 1.99 0.97
CA PRO A 123 -12.39 3.25 1.64
C PRO A 123 -13.66 4.04 1.86
N SER A 124 -13.75 4.71 3.02
CA SER A 124 -14.76 5.74 3.22
C SER A 124 -14.46 6.90 2.27
N GLN A 125 -15.45 7.76 2.01
CA GLN A 125 -15.24 8.89 1.12
C GLN A 125 -14.14 9.82 1.65
N GLN A 126 -14.10 10.03 2.95
CA GLN A 126 -13.06 10.85 3.58
C GLN A 126 -11.68 10.26 3.38
N LEU A 127 -11.53 8.94 3.63
CA LEU A 127 -10.25 8.26 3.44
C LEU A 127 -9.84 8.29 1.96
N LEU A 128 -10.78 8.04 1.06
CA LEU A 128 -10.51 8.05 -0.37
C LEU A 128 -10.00 9.40 -0.86
N ASN A 129 -10.68 10.48 -0.46
CA ASN A 129 -10.30 11.83 -0.86
C ASN A 129 -8.91 12.18 -0.36
N LEU A 130 -8.64 11.85 0.90
CA LEU A 130 -7.34 12.17 1.49
C LEU A 130 -6.24 11.31 0.91
N ALA A 131 -6.52 10.03 0.67
CA ALA A 131 -5.56 9.12 0.05
C ALA A 131 -5.16 9.60 -1.34
N GLN A 132 -6.11 10.13 -2.12
CA GLN A 132 -5.82 10.68 -3.44
C GLN A 132 -4.86 11.87 -3.35
N THR A 133 -5.13 12.79 -2.43
CA THR A 133 -4.28 13.97 -2.23
C THR A 133 -2.88 13.55 -1.76
N ILE A 134 -2.81 12.63 -0.81
CA ILE A 134 -1.54 12.16 -0.28
C ILE A 134 -0.74 11.43 -1.36
N ALA A 135 -1.39 10.55 -2.13
CA ALA A 135 -0.71 9.83 -3.21
C ALA A 135 -0.07 10.80 -4.19
N ARG A 136 -0.81 11.81 -4.61
CA ARG A 136 -0.30 12.81 -5.55
C ARG A 136 0.88 13.59 -4.98
N SER A 137 0.88 13.85 -3.68
CA SER A 137 1.99 14.56 -3.02
C SER A 137 3.29 13.77 -3.09
N GLU A 138 3.21 12.45 -3.29
CA GLU A 138 4.37 11.57 -3.40
C GLU A 138 4.61 11.10 -4.85
N GLY A 139 3.93 11.70 -5.82
CA GLY A 139 4.10 11.34 -7.22
C GLY A 139 3.42 10.03 -7.59
N PHE A 140 2.46 9.58 -6.78
CA PHE A 140 1.64 8.42 -7.04
C PHE A 140 0.24 8.84 -7.46
N PHE A 141 -0.54 7.89 -7.94
CA PHE A 141 -1.88 8.14 -8.45
C PHE A 141 -2.87 7.15 -7.85
N LEU A 142 -4.10 7.59 -7.66
CA LEU A 142 -5.16 6.72 -7.13
C LEU A 142 -6.23 6.53 -8.20
N TYR A 143 -6.56 5.28 -8.49
CA TYR A 143 -7.63 4.96 -9.43
C TYR A 143 -8.32 3.66 -9.01
N GLN A 144 -9.53 3.45 -9.51
CA GLN A 144 -10.30 2.26 -9.23
C GLN A 144 -9.99 1.18 -10.26
N PHE A 145 -9.84 -0.04 -9.77
CA PHE A 145 -9.66 -1.19 -10.65
C PHE A 145 -10.94 -1.48 -11.44
#